data_547b876494b1b0dece8f41d060981d6c
#
_entry.id   547b876494b1b0dece8f41d060981d6c
#
_cell.length_a   1.000
_cell.length_b   1.000
_cell.length_c   1.000
_cell.angle_alpha   90.00
_cell.angle_beta   90.00
_cell.angle_gamma   90.00
#
_symmetry.space_group_name_H-M   'P 1'
#
loop_
_entity.id
_entity.type
_entity.pdbx_description
1 polymer ?
#
loop_
_entity_poly.entity_id
_entity_poly.type
_entity_poly.pdbx_seq_one_letter_code
_entity_poly.pdbx_strand_id
1 'polypeptide(L)'
;MPTLYRQLKELPWAAVPSASSVSTGHGRRARRTIKAVLAPAWIGFDGAAQVAQLRRTVTQNGKKTVEVVYLITSDKDAGPATLAAWVRGHWNIENCLHWVRDVTYLEDKSLVRTGNAPRVMASLRSLAISLLRLDGHDNIAAANRHHLRDPQRTLKLLQAA
;
A
#
# COMPACT_ATOMS: atom_id res chain seq x y z
N MET A 1 -14.39 -27.21 -6.47
CA MET A 1 -13.02 -27.02 -5.96
C MET A 1 -13.05 -25.96 -4.86
N PRO A 2 -12.29 -26.08 -3.76
CA PRO A 2 -12.17 -25.01 -2.80
C PRO A 2 -11.55 -23.78 -3.47
N THR A 3 -12.05 -22.59 -3.13
CA THR A 3 -11.43 -21.34 -3.60
C THR A 3 -10.01 -21.21 -3.04
N LEU A 4 -9.12 -20.53 -3.75
CA LEU A 4 -7.74 -20.26 -3.30
C LEU A 4 -7.71 -19.73 -1.86
N TYR A 5 -8.61 -18.80 -1.51
CA TYR A 5 -8.73 -18.29 -0.15
C TYR A 5 -8.98 -19.39 0.89
N ARG A 6 -9.85 -20.38 0.59
CA ARG A 6 -10.11 -21.51 1.47
C ARG A 6 -8.87 -22.38 1.65
N GLN A 7 -8.17 -22.69 0.55
CA GLN A 7 -6.91 -23.43 0.58
C GLN A 7 -5.88 -22.76 1.49
N LEU A 8 -5.68 -21.45 1.36
CA LEU A 8 -4.74 -20.69 2.18
C LEU A 8 -5.16 -20.63 3.65
N LYS A 9 -6.46 -20.58 3.93
CA LYS A 9 -6.99 -20.55 5.29
C LYS A 9 -6.81 -21.88 6.03
N GLU A 10 -6.84 -22.99 5.32
CA GLU A 10 -6.75 -24.36 5.89
C GLU A 10 -5.32 -24.77 6.26
N LEU A 11 -4.31 -24.01 5.86
CA LEU A 11 -2.92 -24.29 6.23
C LEU A 11 -2.73 -24.25 7.75
N PRO A 12 -1.79 -25.06 8.31
CA PRO A 12 -1.58 -25.20 9.75
C PRO A 12 -0.83 -23.98 10.33
N TRP A 13 -1.41 -22.80 10.21
CA TRP A 13 -0.80 -21.54 10.64
C TRP A 13 -0.41 -21.51 12.13
N ALA A 14 -1.01 -22.34 12.97
CA ALA A 14 -0.66 -22.38 14.40
C ALA A 14 0.79 -22.82 14.62
N ALA A 15 1.25 -23.78 13.84
CA ALA A 15 2.60 -24.34 13.95
C ALA A 15 3.70 -23.49 13.27
N VAL A 16 3.33 -22.49 12.47
CA VAL A 16 4.28 -21.68 11.69
C VAL A 16 4.90 -20.59 12.56
N PRO A 17 6.24 -20.46 12.61
CA PRO A 17 6.90 -19.35 13.28
C PRO A 17 6.44 -17.99 12.75
N SER A 18 6.39 -16.99 13.61
CA SER A 18 5.89 -15.67 13.24
C SER A 18 6.90 -14.56 13.53
N ALA A 19 6.96 -13.58 12.63
CA ALA A 19 7.54 -12.28 12.92
C ALA A 19 6.44 -11.30 13.31
N SER A 20 6.70 -10.44 14.29
CA SER A 20 5.70 -9.46 14.76
C SER A 20 6.30 -8.07 14.85
N SER A 21 5.50 -7.07 14.55
CA SER A 21 5.83 -5.65 14.77
C SER A 21 4.65 -4.94 15.43
N VAL A 22 4.97 -3.94 16.25
CA VAL A 22 3.98 -3.09 16.91
C VAL A 22 4.26 -1.65 16.54
N SER A 23 3.22 -0.91 16.21
CA SER A 23 3.27 0.55 15.99
C SER A 23 2.18 1.21 16.82
N THR A 24 2.53 2.37 17.42
CA THR A 24 1.60 3.20 18.19
C THR A 24 1.62 4.61 17.60
N GLY A 25 0.47 5.26 17.54
CA GLY A 25 0.33 6.64 17.10
C GLY A 25 -1.14 7.05 17.01
N HIS A 26 -1.41 8.34 17.25
CA HIS A 26 -2.74 8.94 17.16
C HIS A 26 -3.81 8.17 17.98
N GLY A 27 -3.49 7.76 19.22
CA GLY A 27 -4.39 6.99 20.08
C GLY A 27 -4.67 5.55 19.61
N ARG A 28 -3.90 5.04 18.64
CA ARG A 28 -4.05 3.72 18.05
C ARG A 28 -2.80 2.87 18.28
N ARG A 29 -2.99 1.62 18.70
CA ARG A 29 -1.95 0.58 18.74
C ARG A 29 -2.25 -0.49 17.68
N ALA A 30 -1.33 -0.70 16.76
CA ALA A 30 -1.45 -1.72 15.73
C ALA A 30 -0.33 -2.76 15.89
N ARG A 31 -0.70 -4.03 16.07
CA ARG A 31 0.20 -5.19 16.02
C ARG A 31 0.00 -5.90 14.69
N ARG A 32 1.09 -6.17 13.99
CA ARG A 32 1.12 -6.99 12.78
C ARG A 32 1.93 -8.22 13.04
N THR A 33 1.38 -9.39 12.71
CA THR A 33 2.06 -10.68 12.82
C THR A 33 2.02 -11.33 11.45
N ILE A 34 3.16 -11.72 10.93
CA ILE A 34 3.29 -12.40 9.65
C ILE A 34 3.91 -13.78 9.85
N LYS A 35 3.38 -14.74 9.12
CA LYS A 35 3.84 -16.13 9.04
C LYS A 35 4.00 -16.48 7.58
N ALA A 36 5.05 -17.24 7.23
CA ALA A 36 5.29 -17.66 5.86
C ALA A 36 5.70 -19.13 5.82
N VAL A 37 5.23 -19.83 4.79
CA VAL A 37 5.59 -21.24 4.51
C VAL A 37 5.76 -21.42 3.01
N LEU A 38 6.51 -22.43 2.61
CA LEU A 38 6.54 -22.86 1.21
C LEU A 38 5.12 -23.21 0.75
N ALA A 39 4.79 -22.82 -0.47
CA ALA A 39 3.48 -23.12 -1.04
C ALA A 39 3.38 -24.64 -1.28
N PRO A 40 2.43 -25.35 -0.64
CA PRO A 40 2.19 -26.74 -0.96
C PRO A 40 1.75 -26.91 -2.42
N ALA A 41 2.12 -28.02 -3.06
CA ALA A 41 1.83 -28.30 -4.46
C ALA A 41 0.32 -28.30 -4.81
N TRP A 42 -0.55 -28.51 -3.82
CA TRP A 42 -2.00 -28.50 -4.00
C TRP A 42 -2.61 -27.10 -3.98
N ILE A 43 -1.83 -26.04 -3.70
CA ILE A 43 -2.26 -24.66 -3.87
C ILE A 43 -2.40 -24.38 -5.35
N GLY A 44 -3.64 -24.15 -5.81
CA GLY A 44 -3.95 -23.93 -7.21
C GLY A 44 -3.62 -22.50 -7.70
N PHE A 45 -2.35 -22.09 -7.57
CA PHE A 45 -1.87 -20.81 -8.07
C PHE A 45 -0.48 -20.99 -8.72
N ASP A 46 -0.42 -20.87 -10.03
CA ASP A 46 0.81 -21.05 -10.78
C ASP A 46 1.88 -20.03 -10.39
N GLY A 47 3.11 -20.51 -10.19
CA GLY A 47 4.23 -19.68 -9.78
C GLY A 47 4.27 -19.36 -8.29
N ALA A 48 3.36 -19.88 -7.47
CA ALA A 48 3.43 -19.74 -6.02
C ALA A 48 4.63 -20.49 -5.45
N ALA A 49 5.63 -19.79 -4.90
CA ALA A 49 6.74 -20.40 -4.19
C ALA A 49 6.52 -20.39 -2.67
N GLN A 50 5.97 -19.32 -2.14
CA GLN A 50 5.57 -19.20 -0.74
C GLN A 50 4.17 -18.63 -0.60
N VAL A 51 3.54 -18.95 0.52
CA VAL A 51 2.29 -18.34 0.98
C VAL A 51 2.51 -17.75 2.38
N ALA A 52 1.87 -16.62 2.65
CA ALA A 52 1.99 -15.98 3.95
C ALA A 52 0.63 -15.57 4.50
N GLN A 53 0.52 -15.55 5.83
CA GLN A 53 -0.62 -15.02 6.57
C GLN A 53 -0.17 -13.78 7.33
N LEU A 54 -0.76 -12.64 7.00
CA LEU A 54 -0.60 -11.40 7.75
C LEU A 54 -1.84 -11.16 8.61
N ARG A 55 -1.65 -11.15 9.94
CA ARG A 55 -2.68 -10.77 10.91
C ARG A 55 -2.39 -9.38 11.44
N ARG A 56 -3.32 -8.47 11.25
CA ARG A 56 -3.28 -7.11 11.79
C ARG A 56 -4.31 -6.99 12.90
N THR A 57 -3.86 -6.61 14.09
CA THR A 57 -4.72 -6.31 15.25
C THR A 57 -4.57 -4.84 15.59
N VAL A 58 -5.66 -4.11 15.55
CA VAL A 58 -5.71 -2.68 15.88
C VAL A 58 -6.55 -2.50 17.13
N THR A 59 -6.01 -1.77 18.11
CA THR A 59 -6.74 -1.32 19.30
C THR A 59 -6.80 0.19 19.27
N GLN A 60 -8.01 0.74 19.26
CA GLN A 60 -8.27 2.18 19.26
C GLN A 60 -9.54 2.45 20.08
N ASN A 61 -9.47 3.41 20.99
CA ASN A 61 -10.59 3.77 21.88
C ASN A 61 -11.21 2.54 22.60
N GLY A 62 -10.36 1.65 23.12
CA GLY A 62 -10.80 0.42 23.78
C GLY A 62 -11.34 -0.68 22.83
N LYS A 63 -11.62 -0.36 21.58
CA LYS A 63 -12.12 -1.31 20.58
C LYS A 63 -10.97 -2.02 19.87
N LYS A 64 -11.10 -3.35 19.76
CA LYS A 64 -10.12 -4.20 19.09
C LYS A 64 -10.71 -4.72 17.78
N THR A 65 -9.98 -4.51 16.67
CA THR A 65 -10.30 -5.08 15.36
C THR A 65 -9.18 -6.01 14.92
N VAL A 66 -9.54 -7.09 14.24
CA VAL A 66 -8.61 -8.08 13.70
C VAL A 66 -8.90 -8.29 12.22
N GLU A 67 -7.87 -8.17 11.42
CA GLU A 67 -7.89 -8.44 9.99
C GLU A 67 -6.85 -9.51 9.66
N VAL A 68 -7.20 -10.46 8.79
CA VAL A 68 -6.30 -11.50 8.30
C VAL A 68 -6.27 -11.45 6.78
N VAL A 69 -5.07 -11.29 6.23
CA VAL A 69 -4.82 -11.28 4.78
C VAL A 69 -3.88 -12.42 4.44
N TYR A 70 -4.14 -13.11 3.35
CA TYR A 70 -3.27 -14.14 2.80
C TYR A 70 -2.54 -13.57 1.58
N LEU A 71 -1.26 -13.90 1.47
CA LEU A 71 -0.34 -13.41 0.46
C LEU A 71 0.29 -14.60 -0.26
N ILE A 72 0.60 -14.42 -1.53
CA ILE A 72 1.34 -15.39 -2.35
C ILE A 72 2.54 -14.66 -2.95
N THR A 73 3.67 -15.32 -2.99
CA THR A 73 4.88 -14.81 -3.65
C THR A 73 5.56 -15.91 -4.46
N SER A 74 6.20 -15.50 -5.55
CA SER A 74 7.10 -16.34 -6.35
C SER A 74 8.52 -16.42 -5.78
N ASP A 75 8.84 -15.60 -4.79
CA ASP A 75 10.12 -15.64 -4.10
C ASP A 75 10.09 -16.73 -3.02
N LYS A 76 10.95 -17.75 -3.17
CA LYS A 76 11.07 -18.87 -2.23
C LYS A 76 11.94 -18.57 -1.02
N ASP A 77 12.75 -17.51 -1.07
CA ASP A 77 13.78 -17.19 -0.09
C ASP A 77 13.39 -15.99 0.80
N ALA A 78 12.30 -15.30 0.47
CA ALA A 78 11.84 -14.16 1.23
C ALA A 78 11.40 -14.57 2.65
N GLY A 79 12.13 -14.11 3.67
CA GLY A 79 11.74 -14.32 5.07
C GLY A 79 10.50 -13.50 5.48
N PRO A 80 9.84 -13.87 6.59
CA PRO A 80 8.63 -13.17 7.07
C PRO A 80 8.84 -11.65 7.27
N ALA A 81 10.04 -11.23 7.71
CA ALA A 81 10.35 -9.80 7.89
C ALA A 81 10.39 -9.06 6.55
N THR A 82 10.96 -9.68 5.50
CA THR A 82 11.03 -9.14 4.14
C THR A 82 9.63 -9.00 3.56
N LEU A 83 8.81 -10.04 3.67
CA LEU A 83 7.41 -10.01 3.23
C LEU A 83 6.60 -8.91 3.96
N ALA A 84 6.83 -8.75 5.26
CA ALA A 84 6.20 -7.66 6.03
C ALA A 84 6.66 -6.26 5.55
N ALA A 85 7.91 -6.11 5.14
CA ALA A 85 8.43 -4.87 4.57
C ALA A 85 7.80 -4.57 3.20
N TRP A 86 7.68 -5.58 2.32
CA TRP A 86 7.04 -5.42 1.01
C TRP A 86 5.57 -5.02 1.13
N VAL A 87 4.81 -5.67 2.02
CA VAL A 87 3.41 -5.31 2.28
C VAL A 87 3.31 -3.87 2.77
N ARG A 88 4.20 -3.43 3.66
CA ARG A 88 4.23 -2.03 4.10
C ARG A 88 4.59 -1.06 2.99
N GLY A 89 5.54 -1.42 2.13
CA GLY A 89 5.90 -0.63 0.95
C GLY A 89 4.72 -0.44 0.01
N HIS A 90 3.97 -1.50 -0.25
CA HIS A 90 2.75 -1.44 -1.07
C HIS A 90 1.69 -0.50 -0.48
N TRP A 91 1.41 -0.61 0.83
CA TRP A 91 0.50 0.30 1.53
C TRP A 91 0.97 1.76 1.50
N ASN A 92 2.29 1.98 1.45
CA ASN A 92 2.83 3.33 1.31
C ASN A 92 2.52 3.92 -0.06
N ILE A 93 2.59 3.12 -1.13
CA ILE A 93 2.19 3.55 -2.48
C ILE A 93 0.71 3.93 -2.50
N GLU A 94 -0.18 3.10 -1.93
CA GLU A 94 -1.61 3.41 -1.84
C GLU A 94 -1.87 4.73 -1.11
N ASN A 95 -1.25 4.93 0.06
CA ASN A 95 -1.47 6.14 0.86
C ASN A 95 -0.79 7.39 0.28
N CYS A 96 0.40 7.23 -0.29
CA CYS A 96 1.18 8.37 -0.76
C CYS A 96 0.84 8.77 -2.21
N LEU A 97 0.31 7.87 -3.01
CA LEU A 97 0.01 8.15 -4.42
C LEU A 97 -1.49 8.04 -4.71
N HIS A 98 -2.09 6.86 -4.57
CA HIS A 98 -3.48 6.64 -4.95
C HIS A 98 -4.44 7.50 -4.13
N TRP A 99 -4.34 7.46 -2.80
CA TRP A 99 -5.16 8.31 -1.93
C TRP A 99 -5.02 9.81 -2.24
N VAL A 100 -3.81 10.28 -2.55
CA VAL A 100 -3.57 11.68 -2.92
C VAL A 100 -4.25 12.01 -4.26
N ARG A 101 -4.17 11.11 -5.25
CA ARG A 101 -4.87 11.30 -6.53
C ARG A 101 -6.38 11.37 -6.35
N ASP A 102 -6.96 10.48 -5.53
CA ASP A 102 -8.40 10.39 -5.33
C ASP A 102 -8.93 11.52 -4.45
N VAL A 103 -8.24 11.85 -3.36
CA VAL A 103 -8.72 12.82 -2.38
C VAL A 103 -8.27 14.25 -2.70
N THR A 104 -6.98 14.45 -3.05
CA THR A 104 -6.45 15.81 -3.31
C THR A 104 -6.77 16.29 -4.72
N TYR A 105 -6.62 15.40 -5.72
CA TYR A 105 -6.85 15.73 -7.12
C TYR A 105 -8.24 15.30 -7.62
N LEU A 106 -9.06 14.65 -6.80
CA LEU A 106 -10.42 14.20 -7.12
C LEU A 106 -10.47 13.39 -8.43
N GLU A 107 -9.52 12.49 -8.64
CA GLU A 107 -9.37 11.77 -9.90
C GLU A 107 -10.61 10.97 -10.26
N ASP A 108 -11.21 10.26 -9.30
CA ASP A 108 -12.43 9.48 -9.50
C ASP A 108 -13.63 10.34 -9.91
N LYS A 109 -13.62 11.63 -9.55
CA LYS A 109 -14.67 12.60 -9.91
C LYS A 109 -14.39 13.31 -11.23
N SER A 110 -13.27 13.03 -11.89
CA SER A 110 -12.87 13.67 -13.15
C SER A 110 -13.86 13.33 -14.27
N LEU A 111 -14.30 14.37 -14.98
CA LEU A 111 -15.15 14.24 -16.17
C LEU A 111 -14.36 14.01 -17.46
N VAL A 112 -13.03 13.99 -17.38
CA VAL A 112 -12.15 13.72 -18.53
C VAL A 112 -12.14 12.20 -18.78
N ARG A 113 -12.95 11.74 -19.74
CA ARG A 113 -13.19 10.30 -19.98
C ARG A 113 -13.04 9.86 -21.43
N THR A 114 -12.61 10.77 -22.34
CA THR A 114 -12.55 10.50 -23.78
C THR A 114 -11.14 10.16 -24.23
N GLY A 115 -10.99 9.11 -25.03
CA GLY A 115 -9.73 8.69 -25.66
C GLY A 115 -8.61 8.45 -24.64
N ASN A 116 -7.43 9.00 -24.90
CA ASN A 116 -6.26 8.91 -24.03
C ASN A 116 -6.22 9.96 -22.90
N ALA A 117 -7.16 10.89 -22.87
CA ALA A 117 -7.16 11.99 -21.91
C ALA A 117 -7.14 11.54 -20.43
N PRO A 118 -7.87 10.49 -20.01
CA PRO A 118 -7.77 9.98 -18.63
C PRO A 118 -6.36 9.53 -18.26
N ARG A 119 -5.67 8.82 -19.16
CA ARG A 119 -4.30 8.35 -18.95
C ARG A 119 -3.31 9.52 -18.85
N VAL A 120 -3.43 10.50 -19.73
CA VAL A 120 -2.60 11.72 -19.70
C VAL A 120 -2.80 12.47 -18.39
N MET A 121 -4.05 12.67 -17.96
CA MET A 121 -4.34 13.32 -16.69
C MET A 121 -3.82 12.55 -15.48
N ALA A 122 -3.89 11.24 -15.48
CA ALA A 122 -3.31 10.40 -14.44
C ALA A 122 -1.78 10.57 -14.37
N SER A 123 -1.11 10.60 -15.53
CA SER A 123 0.34 10.84 -15.61
C SER A 123 0.73 12.22 -15.11
N LEU A 124 -0.02 13.27 -15.47
CA LEU A 124 0.22 14.64 -15.01
C LEU A 124 0.03 14.77 -13.48
N ARG A 125 -0.99 14.14 -12.91
CA ARG A 125 -1.18 14.11 -11.46
C ARG A 125 -0.04 13.40 -10.75
N SER A 126 0.39 12.25 -11.28
CA SER A 126 1.53 11.51 -10.73
C SER A 126 2.83 12.32 -10.81
N LEU A 127 3.07 13.02 -11.93
CA LEU A 127 4.22 13.92 -12.07
C LEU A 127 4.17 15.05 -11.04
N ALA A 128 3.04 15.73 -10.89
CA ALA A 128 2.89 16.80 -9.90
C ALA A 128 3.15 16.32 -8.46
N ILE A 129 2.62 15.14 -8.09
CA ILE A 129 2.89 14.53 -6.78
C ILE A 129 4.39 14.26 -6.61
N SER A 130 5.05 13.70 -7.63
CA SER A 130 6.47 13.36 -7.59
C SER A 130 7.34 14.60 -7.43
N LEU A 131 7.08 15.67 -8.19
CA LEU A 131 7.81 16.93 -8.11
C LEU A 131 7.68 17.58 -6.73
N LEU A 132 6.46 17.65 -6.19
CA LEU A 132 6.23 18.20 -4.85
C LEU A 132 6.91 17.36 -3.75
N ARG A 133 6.98 16.04 -3.93
CA ARG A 133 7.68 15.16 -2.99
C ARG A 133 9.19 15.34 -3.06
N LEU A 134 9.76 15.49 -4.26
CA LEU A 134 11.18 15.78 -4.46
C LEU A 134 11.55 17.13 -3.86
N ASP A 135 10.64 18.10 -3.88
CA ASP A 135 10.80 19.42 -3.23
C ASP A 135 10.59 19.37 -1.70
N GLY A 136 10.40 18.17 -1.13
CA GLY A 136 10.33 17.95 0.32
C GLY A 136 8.93 18.11 0.93
N HIS A 137 7.86 18.18 0.14
CA HIS A 137 6.51 18.32 0.65
C HIS A 137 5.87 16.97 1.01
N ASP A 138 5.61 16.73 2.30
CA ASP A 138 4.88 15.56 2.78
C ASP A 138 3.36 15.69 2.58
N ASN A 139 2.82 16.90 2.69
CA ASN A 139 1.39 17.17 2.54
C ASN A 139 1.10 17.83 1.18
N ILE A 140 0.72 17.01 0.19
CA ILE A 140 0.48 17.47 -1.18
C ILE A 140 -0.68 18.47 -1.28
N ALA A 141 -1.74 18.33 -0.49
CA ALA A 141 -2.83 19.30 -0.47
C ALA A 141 -2.40 20.69 0.04
N ALA A 142 -1.53 20.72 1.05
CA ALA A 142 -0.94 21.97 1.53
C ALA A 142 0.04 22.57 0.51
N ALA A 143 0.85 21.73 -0.12
CA ALA A 143 1.78 22.13 -1.17
C ALA A 143 1.04 22.76 -2.37
N ASN A 144 -0.03 22.12 -2.85
CA ASN A 144 -0.86 22.70 -3.91
C ASN A 144 -1.39 24.10 -3.53
N ARG A 145 -1.93 24.29 -2.33
CA ARG A 145 -2.37 25.60 -1.86
C ARG A 145 -1.23 26.63 -1.78
N HIS A 146 -0.03 26.17 -1.41
CA HIS A 146 1.15 27.03 -1.36
C HIS A 146 1.57 27.49 -2.75
N HIS A 147 1.61 26.60 -3.73
CA HIS A 147 1.97 26.90 -5.12
C HIS A 147 0.88 27.72 -5.85
N LEU A 148 -0.41 27.48 -5.57
CA LEU A 148 -1.52 28.26 -6.15
C LEU A 148 -1.48 29.73 -5.77
N ARG A 149 -0.90 30.09 -4.62
CA ARG A 149 -0.79 31.50 -4.18
C ARG A 149 0.27 32.27 -4.94
N ASP A 150 1.22 31.59 -5.58
CA ASP A 150 2.31 32.22 -6.29
C ASP A 150 2.79 31.28 -7.44
N PRO A 151 2.36 31.55 -8.70
CA PRO A 151 2.74 30.73 -9.85
C PRO A 151 4.25 30.66 -10.11
N GLN A 152 5.03 31.65 -9.65
CA GLN A 152 6.49 31.65 -9.82
C GLN A 152 7.16 30.49 -9.08
N ARG A 153 6.57 30.04 -7.97
CA ARG A 153 7.03 28.84 -7.23
C ARG A 153 6.92 27.58 -8.08
N THR A 154 5.81 27.44 -8.80
CA THR A 154 5.58 26.30 -9.70
C THR A 154 6.55 26.33 -10.88
N LEU A 155 6.80 27.49 -11.45
CA LEU A 155 7.79 27.62 -12.53
C LEU A 155 9.21 27.27 -12.07
N LYS A 156 9.62 27.72 -10.89
CA LYS A 156 10.93 27.36 -10.32
C LYS A 156 11.03 25.85 -10.07
N LEU A 157 9.97 25.22 -9.54
CA LEU A 157 9.93 23.77 -9.31
C LEU A 157 10.10 22.99 -10.63
N LEU A 158 9.42 23.42 -11.71
CA LEU A 158 9.52 22.79 -13.02
C LEU A 158 10.90 23.00 -13.69
N GLN A 159 11.58 24.08 -13.39
CA GLN A 159 12.92 24.37 -13.92
C GLN A 159 14.02 23.61 -13.16
N ALA A 160 13.76 23.19 -11.94
CA ALA A 160 14.70 22.44 -11.09
C ALA A 160 14.60 20.91 -11.26
N ALA A 161 13.58 20.43 -11.98
CA ALA A 161 13.29 19.01 -12.22
C ALA A 161 13.95 18.49 -13.49
#